data_5c9c7aaa168c9361e2ce7cc5f37f77ca
#
_entry.id   5c9c7aaa168c9361e2ce7cc5f37f77ca
#
_cell.length_a   1.000
_cell.length_b   1.000
_cell.length_c   1.000
_cell.angle_alpha   90.00
_cell.angle_beta   90.00
_cell.angle_gamma   90.00
#
_symmetry.space_group_name_H-M   'P 1'
#
loop_
_entity.id
_entity.type
_entity.pdbx_description
1 polymer ?
#
loop_
_entity_poly.entity_id
_entity_poly.type
_entity_poly.pdbx_seq_one_letter_code
_entity_poly.pdbx_strand_id
1 'polypeptide(L)'
;MFDVIVIGGGMIGLAFALELSQKKNCSIAIIEPNTCNPPINDSFHSRVSAITPSSHEYLVSLNIWNNIKRKKAFVATKVWDQNSHGHLNFHAEDEGMDQLGFIVENDLIQSALFEAIDYSKITIINAKLDSLLKTDIGYMVTLDDESNLSCNLVVGADGSQSKVRNLVAIEVTEHDYNQKAIIANIVSEKPLEDTTWQRFLSDSIIALLPLSENKASIVWSCKSNLADELMELDIDDFNQSLSEVVEYRFGKLILESKRKVFPLVERSAKDYTLPSLALVGDAAHNIHPLAGQGANLGFSDAKELNSQLLENDDKPLGDYLVLRKYARARRLDNELMAKTMTGLDWIYKENNEPLRWLRGFGMNLIDDSPMIKSFFQKQALGKSIK
;
A
#
# COMPACT_ATOMS: atom_id res chain seq x y z
N MET A 1 -18.35 9.15 25.16
CA MET A 1 -16.97 8.66 25.31
C MET A 1 -16.87 7.38 24.52
N PHE A 2 -15.87 7.22 23.69
CA PHE A 2 -15.58 6.01 22.91
C PHE A 2 -14.41 5.26 23.55
N ASP A 3 -14.33 3.96 23.30
CA ASP A 3 -13.14 3.19 23.65
C ASP A 3 -12.00 3.49 22.67
N VAL A 4 -12.31 3.59 21.37
CA VAL A 4 -11.36 3.91 20.32
C VAL A 4 -11.92 4.98 19.38
N ILE A 5 -11.09 5.94 19.01
CA ILE A 5 -11.35 6.85 17.88
C ILE A 5 -10.29 6.61 16.80
N VAL A 6 -10.76 6.24 15.60
CA VAL A 6 -9.94 6.08 14.40
C VAL A 6 -10.05 7.35 13.57
N ILE A 7 -8.93 7.98 13.26
CA ILE A 7 -8.86 9.14 12.36
C ILE A 7 -8.45 8.66 10.99
N GLY A 8 -9.40 8.70 10.05
CA GLY A 8 -9.25 8.23 8.68
C GLY A 8 -10.10 6.99 8.38
N GLY A 9 -11.07 7.13 7.48
CA GLY A 9 -11.97 6.07 6.98
C GLY A 9 -11.49 5.42 5.66
N GLY A 10 -10.18 5.41 5.42
CA GLY A 10 -9.57 4.65 4.33
C GLY A 10 -9.53 3.14 4.62
N MET A 11 -9.00 2.36 3.67
CA MET A 11 -8.93 0.89 3.78
C MET A 11 -8.34 0.41 5.12
N ILE A 12 -7.29 1.05 5.60
CA ILE A 12 -6.57 0.59 6.79
C ILE A 12 -7.33 0.92 8.07
N GLY A 13 -7.89 2.14 8.17
CA GLY A 13 -8.70 2.54 9.32
C GLY A 13 -9.98 1.71 9.43
N LEU A 14 -10.66 1.46 8.31
CA LEU A 14 -11.84 0.59 8.25
C LEU A 14 -11.50 -0.86 8.63
N ALA A 15 -10.40 -1.43 8.10
CA ALA A 15 -9.99 -2.80 8.40
C ALA A 15 -9.64 -2.98 9.90
N PHE A 16 -8.91 -2.02 10.47
CA PHE A 16 -8.61 -2.00 11.91
C PHE A 16 -9.90 -1.98 12.75
N ALA A 17 -10.78 -1.02 12.48
CA ALA A 17 -12.02 -0.84 13.25
C ALA A 17 -12.96 -2.06 13.11
N LEU A 18 -13.10 -2.60 11.90
CA LEU A 18 -13.92 -3.77 11.63
C LEU A 18 -13.42 -4.99 12.42
N GLU A 19 -12.13 -5.32 12.34
CA GLU A 19 -11.56 -6.45 13.07
C GLU A 19 -11.74 -6.31 14.57
N LEU A 20 -11.41 -5.12 15.12
CA LEU A 20 -11.54 -4.88 16.56
C LEU A 20 -12.99 -5.05 17.02
N SER A 21 -13.95 -4.48 16.28
CA SER A 21 -15.38 -4.59 16.61
C SER A 21 -15.94 -6.00 16.54
N GLN A 22 -15.38 -6.84 15.65
CA GLN A 22 -15.77 -8.25 15.53
C GLN A 22 -15.26 -9.10 16.70
N LYS A 23 -14.08 -8.77 17.24
CA LYS A 23 -13.37 -9.61 18.22
C LYS A 23 -13.45 -9.08 19.66
N LYS A 24 -13.76 -7.79 19.83
CA LYS A 24 -13.86 -7.15 21.14
C LYS A 24 -15.15 -6.34 21.25
N ASN A 25 -15.79 -6.39 22.41
CA ASN A 25 -16.94 -5.55 22.69
C ASN A 25 -16.46 -4.17 23.15
N CYS A 26 -16.30 -3.24 22.21
CA CYS A 26 -15.88 -1.87 22.45
C CYS A 26 -16.58 -0.90 21.50
N SER A 27 -16.73 0.34 21.94
CA SER A 27 -17.31 1.43 21.14
C SER A 27 -16.24 2.11 20.31
N ILE A 28 -16.46 2.19 19.00
CA ILE A 28 -15.49 2.76 18.06
C ILE A 28 -16.14 3.91 17.30
N ALA A 29 -15.42 5.04 17.19
CA ALA A 29 -15.76 6.09 16.23
C ALA A 29 -14.72 6.15 15.12
N ILE A 30 -15.16 6.34 13.87
CA ILE A 30 -14.30 6.65 12.71
C ILE A 30 -14.60 8.08 12.30
N ILE A 31 -13.57 8.92 12.31
CA ILE A 31 -13.65 10.32 11.85
C ILE A 31 -13.10 10.38 10.43
N GLU A 32 -13.96 10.72 9.46
CA GLU A 32 -13.59 10.83 8.05
C GLU A 32 -14.37 11.96 7.37
N PRO A 33 -13.68 12.99 6.83
CA PRO A 33 -14.35 14.14 6.21
C PRO A 33 -15.02 13.82 4.88
N ASN A 34 -14.60 12.76 4.22
CA ASN A 34 -15.16 12.32 2.95
C ASN A 34 -16.07 11.10 3.15
N THR A 35 -16.67 10.62 2.07
CA THR A 35 -17.38 9.35 2.15
C THR A 35 -16.41 8.19 2.35
N CYS A 36 -16.70 7.31 3.32
CA CYS A 36 -15.98 6.04 3.45
C CYS A 36 -16.41 5.02 2.37
N ASN A 37 -17.52 5.27 1.68
CA ASN A 37 -18.03 4.40 0.62
C ASN A 37 -17.87 5.08 -0.74
N PRO A 38 -16.75 4.88 -1.44
CA PRO A 38 -16.53 5.47 -2.75
C PRO A 38 -17.51 4.90 -3.78
N PRO A 39 -17.94 5.72 -4.77
CA PRO A 39 -18.83 5.24 -5.81
C PRO A 39 -18.13 4.21 -6.69
N ILE A 40 -18.77 3.05 -6.87
CA ILE A 40 -18.28 1.99 -7.75
C ILE A 40 -18.88 2.18 -9.14
N ASN A 41 -18.03 2.35 -10.13
CA ASN A 41 -18.37 2.48 -11.54
C ASN A 41 -18.07 1.17 -12.30
N ASP A 42 -18.61 1.04 -13.50
CA ASP A 42 -18.29 -0.10 -14.39
C ASP A 42 -16.87 -0.02 -14.94
N SER A 43 -16.30 1.18 -15.09
CA SER A 43 -14.91 1.38 -15.46
C SER A 43 -13.97 1.07 -14.30
N PHE A 44 -12.77 0.57 -14.62
CA PHE A 44 -11.74 0.33 -13.61
C PHE A 44 -11.22 1.65 -13.03
N HIS A 45 -11.11 1.70 -11.72
CA HIS A 45 -10.45 2.81 -11.05
C HIS A 45 -8.92 2.74 -11.25
N SER A 46 -8.26 3.90 -11.34
CA SER A 46 -6.82 3.94 -11.64
C SER A 46 -5.92 3.60 -10.45
N ARG A 47 -6.43 3.68 -9.20
CA ARG A 47 -5.68 3.25 -8.01
C ARG A 47 -5.98 1.80 -7.69
N VAL A 48 -4.98 0.96 -7.88
CA VAL A 48 -5.05 -0.47 -7.57
C VAL A 48 -3.91 -0.87 -6.64
N SER A 49 -4.10 -1.97 -5.93
CA SER A 49 -3.07 -2.59 -5.10
C SER A 49 -2.86 -4.04 -5.52
N ALA A 50 -1.61 -4.48 -5.49
CA ALA A 50 -1.26 -5.88 -5.60
C ALA A 50 -1.39 -6.50 -4.20
N ILE A 51 -2.50 -7.17 -3.94
CA ILE A 51 -2.81 -7.80 -2.65
C ILE A 51 -2.01 -9.09 -2.52
N THR A 52 -1.12 -9.14 -1.55
CA THR A 52 -0.32 -10.34 -1.23
C THR A 52 -1.16 -11.43 -0.58
N PRO A 53 -0.71 -12.70 -0.58
CA PRO A 53 -1.42 -13.78 0.09
C PRO A 53 -1.72 -13.49 1.57
N SER A 54 -0.79 -12.89 2.30
CA SER A 54 -1.02 -12.53 3.71
C SER A 54 -2.13 -11.49 3.88
N SER A 55 -2.18 -10.47 3.00
CA SER A 55 -3.26 -9.47 3.01
C SER A 55 -4.58 -10.07 2.54
N HIS A 56 -4.55 -10.99 1.56
CA HIS A 56 -5.72 -11.74 1.14
C HIS A 56 -6.32 -12.55 2.30
N GLU A 57 -5.51 -13.34 3.01
CA GLU A 57 -5.93 -14.09 4.20
C GLU A 57 -6.55 -13.16 5.26
N TYR A 58 -5.95 -11.99 5.46
CA TYR A 58 -6.50 -10.99 6.38
C TYR A 58 -7.88 -10.49 5.95
N LEU A 59 -8.05 -10.10 4.69
CA LEU A 59 -9.34 -9.64 4.14
C LEU A 59 -10.41 -10.76 4.13
N VAL A 60 -9.99 -12.02 3.93
CA VAL A 60 -10.87 -13.19 4.10
C VAL A 60 -11.31 -13.34 5.55
N SER A 61 -10.41 -13.18 6.51
CA SER A 61 -10.74 -13.29 7.94
C SER A 61 -11.72 -12.20 8.42
N LEU A 62 -11.75 -11.05 7.75
CA LEU A 62 -12.73 -9.98 7.96
C LEU A 62 -14.09 -10.24 7.28
N ASN A 63 -14.23 -11.37 6.56
CA ASN A 63 -15.42 -11.74 5.78
C ASN A 63 -15.79 -10.78 4.65
N ILE A 64 -14.84 -9.99 4.12
CA ILE A 64 -15.11 -9.00 3.06
C ILE A 64 -14.67 -9.43 1.66
N TRP A 65 -13.79 -10.43 1.58
CA TRP A 65 -13.16 -10.82 0.32
C TRP A 65 -14.15 -11.19 -0.78
N ASN A 66 -15.22 -11.90 -0.43
CA ASN A 66 -16.24 -12.33 -1.39
C ASN A 66 -17.09 -11.16 -1.90
N ASN A 67 -17.16 -10.05 -1.16
CA ASN A 67 -17.92 -8.85 -1.54
C ASN A 67 -17.14 -7.96 -2.52
N ILE A 68 -15.84 -8.17 -2.70
CA ILE A 68 -15.03 -7.47 -3.68
C ILE A 68 -15.38 -7.99 -5.08
N LYS A 69 -16.07 -7.15 -5.87
CA LYS A 69 -16.68 -7.55 -7.15
C LYS A 69 -15.66 -7.86 -8.25
N ARG A 70 -14.60 -7.06 -8.34
CA ARG A 70 -13.53 -7.20 -9.34
C ARG A 70 -12.20 -7.42 -8.65
N LYS A 71 -11.55 -8.52 -8.98
CA LYS A 71 -10.22 -8.88 -8.50
C LYS A 71 -9.59 -9.79 -9.54
N LYS A 72 -8.36 -9.49 -9.94
CA LYS A 72 -7.63 -10.27 -10.94
C LYS A 72 -6.50 -11.01 -10.27
N ALA A 73 -6.56 -12.32 -10.20
CA ALA A 73 -5.44 -13.15 -9.77
C ALA A 73 -4.27 -13.01 -10.77
N PHE A 74 -3.04 -13.00 -10.26
CA PHE A 74 -1.84 -13.13 -11.08
C PHE A 74 -1.01 -14.30 -10.59
N VAL A 75 -0.49 -15.07 -11.55
CA VAL A 75 0.27 -16.31 -11.30
C VAL A 75 1.76 -16.12 -11.47
N ALA A 76 2.16 -15.02 -12.10
CA ALA A 76 3.57 -14.72 -12.32
C ALA A 76 3.88 -13.23 -12.12
N THR A 77 5.14 -12.95 -11.79
CA THR A 77 5.75 -11.62 -11.85
C THR A 77 7.00 -11.72 -12.71
N LYS A 78 7.04 -10.95 -13.78
CA LYS A 78 8.18 -10.92 -14.71
C LYS A 78 8.82 -9.55 -14.72
N VAL A 79 10.11 -9.52 -14.46
CA VAL A 79 10.94 -8.31 -14.37
C VAL A 79 12.05 -8.40 -15.39
N TRP A 80 12.29 -7.31 -16.14
CA TRP A 80 13.43 -7.23 -17.07
C TRP A 80 14.07 -5.85 -17.04
N ASP A 81 15.33 -5.79 -17.39
CA ASP A 81 16.13 -4.57 -17.41
C ASP A 81 16.40 -4.13 -18.87
N GLN A 82 16.37 -2.80 -19.11
CA GLN A 82 16.65 -2.22 -20.42
C GLN A 82 18.10 -2.44 -20.86
N ASN A 83 19.02 -2.36 -19.93
CA ASN A 83 20.46 -2.21 -20.22
C ASN A 83 21.25 -3.51 -20.00
N SER A 84 20.59 -4.59 -19.64
CA SER A 84 21.22 -5.90 -19.43
C SER A 84 20.33 -7.01 -19.93
N HIS A 85 20.88 -8.22 -20.10
CA HIS A 85 20.09 -9.42 -20.33
C HIS A 85 19.51 -10.00 -19.02
N GLY A 86 19.47 -9.20 -17.95
CA GLY A 86 18.93 -9.58 -16.66
C GLY A 86 17.42 -9.72 -16.72
N HIS A 87 16.93 -10.86 -16.30
CA HIS A 87 15.51 -11.11 -16.11
C HIS A 87 15.30 -11.84 -14.78
N LEU A 88 14.11 -11.66 -14.23
CA LEU A 88 13.72 -12.32 -13.00
C LEU A 88 12.25 -12.71 -13.14
N ASN A 89 11.98 -14.01 -13.04
CA ASN A 89 10.65 -14.55 -13.20
C ASN A 89 10.24 -15.29 -11.93
N PHE A 90 9.19 -14.82 -11.29
CA PHE A 90 8.55 -15.49 -10.17
C PHE A 90 7.27 -16.15 -10.65
N HIS A 91 7.09 -17.42 -10.34
CA HIS A 91 5.87 -18.16 -10.64
C HIS A 91 5.26 -18.70 -9.35
N ALA A 92 3.94 -18.74 -9.28
CA ALA A 92 3.22 -19.29 -8.13
C ALA A 92 3.55 -20.77 -7.92
N GLU A 93 3.74 -21.50 -9.00
CA GLU A 93 4.12 -22.93 -8.98
C GLU A 93 5.45 -23.20 -8.27
N ASP A 94 6.41 -22.26 -8.35
CA ASP A 94 7.73 -22.37 -7.68
C ASP A 94 7.59 -22.51 -6.15
N GLU A 95 6.51 -21.99 -5.58
CA GLU A 95 6.20 -22.05 -4.14
C GLU A 95 5.00 -22.98 -3.83
N GLY A 96 4.53 -23.74 -4.81
CA GLY A 96 3.36 -24.63 -4.65
C GLY A 96 2.05 -23.90 -4.39
N MET A 97 1.90 -22.69 -4.96
CA MET A 97 0.73 -21.83 -4.80
C MET A 97 -0.06 -21.73 -6.10
N ASP A 98 -1.36 -21.51 -6.01
CA ASP A 98 -2.23 -21.31 -7.17
C ASP A 98 -2.02 -19.90 -7.79
N GLN A 99 -1.68 -18.90 -6.96
CA GLN A 99 -1.43 -17.52 -7.41
C GLN A 99 -0.45 -16.79 -6.46
N LEU A 100 0.25 -15.79 -6.99
CA LEU A 100 1.14 -14.91 -6.22
C LEU A 100 0.35 -13.80 -5.48
N GLY A 101 -0.86 -13.50 -5.92
CA GLY A 101 -1.71 -12.48 -5.32
C GLY A 101 -2.83 -12.04 -6.26
N PHE A 102 -3.39 -10.89 -5.95
CA PHE A 102 -4.51 -10.31 -6.68
C PHE A 102 -4.29 -8.83 -6.94
N ILE A 103 -4.62 -8.36 -8.14
CA ILE A 103 -4.75 -6.93 -8.42
C ILE A 103 -6.19 -6.53 -8.12
N VAL A 104 -6.35 -5.56 -7.22
CA VAL A 104 -7.67 -5.10 -6.75
C VAL A 104 -7.69 -3.58 -6.70
N GLU A 105 -8.80 -3.00 -7.13
CA GLU A 105 -9.05 -1.57 -7.00
C GLU A 105 -9.23 -1.18 -5.53
N ASN A 106 -8.54 -0.13 -5.10
CA ASN A 106 -8.58 0.30 -3.69
C ASN A 106 -9.99 0.68 -3.23
N ASP A 107 -10.76 1.32 -4.11
CA ASP A 107 -12.13 1.73 -3.82
C ASP A 107 -13.06 0.54 -3.58
N LEU A 108 -12.82 -0.60 -4.27
CA LEU A 108 -13.60 -1.83 -4.06
C LEU A 108 -13.29 -2.48 -2.70
N ILE A 109 -12.03 -2.44 -2.27
CA ILE A 109 -11.65 -2.93 -0.93
C ILE A 109 -12.28 -2.03 0.12
N GLN A 110 -12.18 -0.71 -0.05
CA GLN A 110 -12.75 0.25 0.90
C GLN A 110 -14.27 0.11 1.00
N SER A 111 -14.98 -0.02 -0.13
CA SER A 111 -16.42 -0.22 -0.16
C SER A 111 -16.82 -1.53 0.53
N ALA A 112 -16.13 -2.63 0.26
CA ALA A 112 -16.41 -3.92 0.90
C ALA A 112 -16.19 -3.89 2.42
N LEU A 113 -15.17 -3.18 2.90
CA LEU A 113 -14.94 -2.95 4.32
C LEU A 113 -16.04 -2.09 4.93
N PHE A 114 -16.45 -1.01 4.25
CA PHE A 114 -17.51 -0.13 4.70
C PHE A 114 -18.86 -0.86 4.80
N GLU A 115 -19.20 -1.66 3.80
CA GLU A 115 -20.45 -2.43 3.78
C GLU A 115 -20.53 -3.50 4.89
N ALA A 116 -19.37 -3.93 5.41
CA ALA A 116 -19.31 -4.92 6.50
C ALA A 116 -19.42 -4.29 7.90
N ILE A 117 -19.51 -2.96 8.01
CA ILE A 117 -19.56 -2.26 9.30
C ILE A 117 -20.86 -2.59 10.06
N ASP A 118 -20.70 -2.98 11.30
CA ASP A 118 -21.78 -3.05 12.28
C ASP A 118 -21.98 -1.69 12.97
N TYR A 119 -22.99 -0.95 12.53
CA TYR A 119 -23.32 0.37 13.07
C TYR A 119 -23.77 0.36 14.55
N SER A 120 -24.01 -0.81 15.14
CA SER A 120 -24.26 -0.91 16.59
C SER A 120 -22.99 -0.77 17.41
N LYS A 121 -21.81 -0.97 16.80
CA LYS A 121 -20.48 -0.92 17.45
C LYS A 121 -19.60 0.19 16.91
N ILE A 122 -19.75 0.55 15.62
CA ILE A 122 -18.94 1.56 14.95
C ILE A 122 -19.80 2.73 14.53
N THR A 123 -19.45 3.92 15.00
CA THR A 123 -20.06 5.19 14.61
C THR A 123 -19.16 5.89 13.59
N ILE A 124 -19.68 6.21 12.40
CA ILE A 124 -18.95 7.02 11.41
C ILE A 124 -19.38 8.47 11.59
N ILE A 125 -18.40 9.35 11.75
CA ILE A 125 -18.59 10.78 11.93
C ILE A 125 -17.95 11.50 10.73
N ASN A 126 -18.79 12.16 9.92
CA ASN A 126 -18.34 12.92 8.77
C ASN A 126 -17.89 14.31 9.21
N ALA A 127 -16.65 14.41 9.63
CA ALA A 127 -16.02 15.63 10.12
C ALA A 127 -14.50 15.54 9.96
N LYS A 128 -13.80 16.67 10.12
CA LYS A 128 -12.34 16.74 10.13
C LYS A 128 -11.84 16.83 11.57
N LEU A 129 -10.77 16.10 11.85
CA LEU A 129 -10.02 16.32 13.08
C LEU A 129 -9.53 17.77 13.10
N ASP A 130 -9.75 18.48 14.20
CA ASP A 130 -9.17 19.80 14.42
C ASP A 130 -8.00 19.74 15.38
N SER A 131 -8.19 19.28 16.59
CA SER A 131 -7.15 19.19 17.60
C SER A 131 -7.23 17.92 18.45
N LEU A 132 -6.11 17.61 19.11
CA LEU A 132 -5.96 16.50 20.04
C LEU A 132 -5.39 17.01 21.35
N LEU A 133 -6.10 16.77 22.45
CA LEU A 133 -5.63 17.10 23.79
C LEU A 133 -5.45 15.82 24.61
N LYS A 134 -4.23 15.56 25.08
CA LYS A 134 -3.95 14.43 25.98
C LYS A 134 -4.63 14.65 27.33
N THR A 135 -5.32 13.60 27.80
CA THR A 135 -5.97 13.55 29.11
C THR A 135 -5.35 12.45 29.96
N ASP A 136 -5.76 12.32 31.21
CA ASP A 136 -5.26 11.27 32.13
C ASP A 136 -5.58 9.86 31.63
N ILE A 137 -6.71 9.67 30.95
CA ILE A 137 -7.19 8.35 30.52
C ILE A 137 -7.09 8.10 29.00
N GLY A 138 -6.77 9.11 28.21
CA GLY A 138 -6.73 8.97 26.74
C GLY A 138 -6.57 10.32 26.05
N TYR A 139 -7.44 10.61 25.10
CA TYR A 139 -7.46 11.86 24.35
C TYR A 139 -8.86 12.47 24.29
N MET A 140 -8.89 13.79 24.29
CA MET A 140 -10.01 14.57 23.80
C MET A 140 -9.73 14.98 22.36
N VAL A 141 -10.65 14.65 21.48
CA VAL A 141 -10.61 14.90 20.03
C VAL A 141 -11.60 16.00 19.73
N THR A 142 -11.14 17.13 19.21
CA THR A 142 -12.00 18.23 18.77
C THR A 142 -12.14 18.15 17.26
N LEU A 143 -13.33 18.30 16.74
CA LEU A 143 -13.66 18.27 15.33
C LEU A 143 -13.84 19.69 14.77
N ASP A 144 -13.89 19.83 13.44
CA ASP A 144 -14.03 21.11 12.73
C ASP A 144 -15.40 21.81 12.94
N ASP A 145 -16.39 21.10 13.49
CA ASP A 145 -17.67 21.63 13.95
C ASP A 145 -17.66 22.02 15.43
N GLU A 146 -16.47 22.09 16.06
CA GLU A 146 -16.25 22.39 17.47
C GLU A 146 -16.76 21.30 18.45
N SER A 147 -17.29 20.18 17.95
CA SER A 147 -17.69 19.06 18.80
C SER A 147 -16.48 18.37 19.43
N ASN A 148 -16.66 17.90 20.66
CA ASN A 148 -15.59 17.26 21.44
C ASN A 148 -15.96 15.80 21.75
N LEU A 149 -15.06 14.90 21.44
CA LEU A 149 -15.18 13.48 21.72
C LEU A 149 -14.02 13.03 22.60
N SER A 150 -14.28 12.14 23.55
CA SER A 150 -13.21 11.53 24.37
C SER A 150 -13.06 10.06 24.09
N CYS A 151 -11.82 9.55 24.15
CA CYS A 151 -11.53 8.13 23.96
C CYS A 151 -10.32 7.65 24.77
N ASN A 152 -10.23 6.33 24.96
CA ASN A 152 -9.10 5.68 25.62
C ASN A 152 -7.91 5.53 24.65
N LEU A 153 -8.16 5.33 23.33
CA LEU A 153 -7.15 5.15 22.31
C LEU A 153 -7.52 5.94 21.04
N VAL A 154 -6.57 6.71 20.52
CA VAL A 154 -6.60 7.28 19.17
C VAL A 154 -5.78 6.41 18.23
N VAL A 155 -6.34 6.06 17.08
CA VAL A 155 -5.62 5.39 15.98
C VAL A 155 -5.58 6.34 14.79
N GLY A 156 -4.39 6.83 14.45
CA GLY A 156 -4.16 7.66 13.26
C GLY A 156 -3.98 6.77 12.02
N ALA A 157 -4.97 6.84 11.13
CA ALA A 157 -5.02 6.15 9.83
C ALA A 157 -5.30 7.15 8.69
N ASP A 158 -4.91 8.42 8.88
CA ASP A 158 -5.24 9.59 8.08
C ASP A 158 -4.24 9.88 6.95
N GLY A 159 -3.48 8.85 6.55
CA GLY A 159 -2.65 8.86 5.35
C GLY A 159 -1.31 9.60 5.52
N SER A 160 -0.58 9.74 4.41
CA SER A 160 0.80 10.23 4.40
C SER A 160 0.98 11.65 4.93
N GLN A 161 -0.06 12.48 4.88
CA GLN A 161 -0.10 13.86 5.41
C GLN A 161 -0.74 13.92 6.80
N SER A 162 -0.62 12.88 7.60
CA SER A 162 -1.31 12.70 8.87
C SER A 162 -1.35 13.95 9.74
N LYS A 163 -2.57 14.43 10.02
CA LYS A 163 -2.82 15.51 10.98
C LYS A 163 -2.64 15.03 12.41
N VAL A 164 -3.01 13.76 12.69
CA VAL A 164 -2.76 13.13 14.00
C VAL A 164 -1.29 13.23 14.37
N ARG A 165 -0.41 12.73 13.48
CA ARG A 165 1.04 12.76 13.68
C ARG A 165 1.57 14.18 13.95
N ASN A 166 1.10 15.15 13.18
CA ASN A 166 1.51 16.56 13.31
C ASN A 166 1.05 17.18 14.63
N LEU A 167 -0.20 16.93 15.03
CA LEU A 167 -0.78 17.49 16.27
C LEU A 167 -0.08 16.98 17.54
N VAL A 168 0.44 15.75 17.50
CA VAL A 168 1.18 15.18 18.65
C VAL A 168 2.69 15.31 18.51
N ALA A 169 3.16 16.09 17.53
CA ALA A 169 4.57 16.41 17.27
C ALA A 169 5.49 15.18 17.10
N ILE A 170 4.98 14.10 16.52
CA ILE A 170 5.81 12.96 16.13
C ILE A 170 6.67 13.37 14.92
N GLU A 171 7.99 13.30 15.10
CA GLU A 171 8.93 13.60 14.04
C GLU A 171 8.88 12.57 12.91
N VAL A 172 9.14 13.04 11.68
CA VAL A 172 9.16 12.23 10.46
C VAL A 172 10.51 12.33 9.81
N THR A 173 11.05 11.20 9.39
CA THR A 173 12.14 11.16 8.43
C THR A 173 11.55 11.16 7.04
N GLU A 174 11.93 12.13 6.20
CA GLU A 174 11.48 12.21 4.80
C GLU A 174 12.67 12.01 3.87
N HIS A 175 12.43 11.26 2.81
CA HIS A 175 13.36 11.11 1.70
C HIS A 175 12.62 11.34 0.39
N ASP A 176 12.91 12.45 -0.28
CA ASP A 176 12.37 12.75 -1.60
C ASP A 176 13.26 12.10 -2.67
N TYR A 177 12.69 11.19 -3.44
CA TYR A 177 13.40 10.52 -4.53
C TYR A 177 13.60 11.41 -5.76
N ASN A 178 13.04 12.63 -5.78
CA ASN A 178 12.96 13.49 -6.96
C ASN A 178 12.31 12.78 -8.17
N GLN A 179 11.34 11.92 -7.87
CA GLN A 179 10.60 11.11 -8.81
C GLN A 179 9.09 11.34 -8.64
N LYS A 180 8.36 11.06 -9.71
CA LYS A 180 6.89 11.02 -9.71
C LYS A 180 6.42 9.70 -10.31
N ALA A 181 5.29 9.18 -9.83
CA ALA A 181 4.61 8.05 -10.43
C ALA A 181 3.42 8.53 -11.25
N ILE A 182 3.38 8.17 -12.52
CA ILE A 182 2.21 8.33 -13.39
C ILE A 182 1.41 7.03 -13.30
N ILE A 183 0.12 7.14 -12.97
CA ILE A 183 -0.81 6.02 -12.98
C ILE A 183 -1.92 6.25 -14.00
N ALA A 184 -2.29 5.21 -14.70
CA ALA A 184 -3.42 5.20 -15.64
C ALA A 184 -3.85 3.77 -15.93
N ASN A 185 -5.06 3.61 -16.47
CA ASN A 185 -5.50 2.33 -17.03
C ASN A 185 -5.27 2.34 -18.54
N ILE A 186 -4.90 1.18 -19.07
CA ILE A 186 -4.59 0.98 -20.48
C ILE A 186 -5.26 -0.28 -21.01
N VAL A 187 -5.41 -0.32 -22.32
CA VAL A 187 -5.76 -1.52 -23.10
C VAL A 187 -4.55 -1.93 -23.93
N SER A 188 -4.20 -3.21 -23.91
CA SER A 188 -3.14 -3.80 -24.70
C SER A 188 -3.70 -4.58 -25.91
N GLU A 189 -2.97 -4.58 -27.00
CA GLU A 189 -3.33 -5.34 -28.22
C GLU A 189 -3.21 -6.85 -27.99
N LYS A 190 -2.25 -7.28 -27.15
CA LYS A 190 -2.02 -8.68 -26.78
C LYS A 190 -2.31 -8.90 -25.29
N PRO A 191 -2.70 -10.11 -24.88
CA PRO A 191 -3.01 -10.41 -23.48
C PRO A 191 -1.78 -10.31 -22.57
N LEU A 192 -2.03 -10.01 -21.27
CA LEU A 192 -1.03 -9.86 -20.22
C LEU A 192 -0.69 -11.17 -19.50
N GLU A 193 -1.35 -12.28 -19.85
CA GLU A 193 -1.08 -13.66 -19.38
C GLU A 193 -1.16 -13.83 -17.85
N ASP A 194 -2.10 -13.14 -17.17
CA ASP A 194 -2.24 -13.18 -15.71
C ASP A 194 -0.92 -12.92 -14.96
N THR A 195 -0.11 -12.05 -15.54
CA THR A 195 1.25 -11.75 -15.10
C THR A 195 1.38 -10.27 -14.76
N THR A 196 1.98 -9.94 -13.62
CA THR A 196 2.47 -8.59 -13.37
C THR A 196 3.81 -8.42 -14.08
N TRP A 197 3.95 -7.32 -14.79
CA TRP A 197 5.14 -7.03 -15.56
C TRP A 197 5.83 -5.80 -15.03
N GLN A 198 7.16 -5.82 -14.95
CA GLN A 198 7.93 -4.68 -14.49
C GLN A 198 9.18 -4.52 -15.32
N ARG A 199 9.40 -3.33 -15.85
CA ARG A 199 10.62 -2.99 -16.59
C ARG A 199 11.42 -1.94 -15.85
N PHE A 200 12.68 -2.23 -15.63
CA PHE A 200 13.66 -1.28 -15.14
C PHE A 200 14.36 -0.60 -16.32
N LEU A 201 14.37 0.73 -16.29
CA LEU A 201 15.04 1.57 -17.27
C LEU A 201 16.10 2.41 -16.56
N SER A 202 16.95 3.12 -17.32
CA SER A 202 17.99 3.99 -16.75
C SER A 202 17.45 5.08 -15.83
N ASP A 203 16.28 5.62 -16.15
CA ASP A 203 15.69 6.80 -15.49
C ASP A 203 14.28 6.59 -14.96
N SER A 204 13.75 5.38 -15.11
CA SER A 204 12.37 5.09 -14.74
C SER A 204 12.13 3.60 -14.51
N ILE A 205 10.99 3.29 -13.90
CA ILE A 205 10.49 1.94 -13.73
C ILE A 205 9.03 1.96 -14.14
N ILE A 206 8.65 1.06 -15.05
CA ILE A 206 7.25 0.88 -15.42
C ILE A 206 6.76 -0.48 -14.97
N ALA A 207 5.60 -0.50 -14.32
CA ALA A 207 4.88 -1.72 -13.96
C ALA A 207 3.53 -1.76 -14.68
N LEU A 208 3.13 -2.95 -15.13
CA LEU A 208 1.82 -3.26 -15.67
C LEU A 208 1.15 -4.27 -14.74
N LEU A 209 0.02 -3.89 -14.18
CA LEU A 209 -0.75 -4.68 -13.23
C LEU A 209 -2.05 -5.12 -13.91
N PRO A 210 -2.25 -6.42 -14.20
CA PRO A 210 -3.38 -6.90 -14.98
C PRO A 210 -4.72 -6.66 -14.25
N LEU A 211 -5.69 -6.07 -14.95
CA LEU A 211 -7.06 -5.87 -14.48
C LEU A 211 -8.02 -6.86 -15.14
N SER A 212 -7.73 -7.23 -16.38
CA SER A 212 -8.40 -8.26 -17.16
C SER A 212 -7.42 -8.86 -18.17
N GLU A 213 -7.90 -9.61 -19.13
CA GLU A 213 -7.05 -10.24 -20.14
C GLU A 213 -6.18 -9.22 -20.90
N ASN A 214 -6.79 -8.10 -21.33
CA ASN A 214 -6.13 -7.07 -22.14
C ASN A 214 -6.15 -5.69 -21.48
N LYS A 215 -6.49 -5.58 -20.20
CA LYS A 215 -6.45 -4.30 -19.48
C LYS A 215 -5.49 -4.37 -18.33
N ALA A 216 -4.75 -3.28 -18.14
CA ALA A 216 -3.85 -3.13 -17.01
C ALA A 216 -3.95 -1.73 -16.39
N SER A 217 -3.62 -1.64 -15.12
CA SER A 217 -3.18 -0.39 -14.52
C SER A 217 -1.68 -0.28 -14.68
N ILE A 218 -1.19 0.87 -15.15
CA ILE A 218 0.24 1.17 -15.19
C ILE A 218 0.65 2.00 -13.98
N VAL A 219 1.87 1.77 -13.51
CA VAL A 219 2.58 2.62 -12.58
C VAL A 219 3.93 2.92 -13.19
N TRP A 220 4.09 4.14 -13.71
CA TRP A 220 5.33 4.58 -14.34
C TRP A 220 6.04 5.58 -13.42
N SER A 221 6.99 5.07 -12.65
CA SER A 221 7.84 5.86 -11.75
C SER A 221 9.05 6.37 -12.51
N CYS A 222 9.22 7.69 -12.59
CA CYS A 222 10.31 8.32 -13.34
C CYS A 222 10.78 9.62 -12.68
N LYS A 223 11.91 10.17 -13.12
CA LYS A 223 12.39 11.48 -12.69
C LYS A 223 11.30 12.54 -12.89
N SER A 224 11.25 13.52 -11.99
CA SER A 224 10.18 14.52 -11.97
C SER A 224 10.04 15.28 -13.30
N ASN A 225 11.16 15.64 -13.95
CA ASN A 225 11.15 16.30 -15.25
C ASN A 225 10.55 15.42 -16.36
N LEU A 226 10.94 14.15 -16.43
CA LEU A 226 10.39 13.20 -17.40
C LEU A 226 8.89 12.97 -17.16
N ALA A 227 8.47 12.90 -15.89
CA ALA A 227 7.05 12.77 -15.56
C ALA A 227 6.24 13.99 -16.05
N ASP A 228 6.78 15.21 -15.88
CA ASP A 228 6.13 16.42 -16.34
C ASP A 228 6.04 16.45 -17.87
N GLU A 229 7.11 16.11 -18.58
CA GLU A 229 7.11 15.97 -20.05
C GLU A 229 6.06 14.94 -20.52
N LEU A 230 6.02 13.74 -19.90
CA LEU A 230 5.03 12.71 -20.23
C LEU A 230 3.59 13.13 -19.95
N MET A 231 3.38 13.98 -18.94
CA MET A 231 2.04 14.49 -18.62
C MET A 231 1.56 15.58 -19.61
N GLU A 232 2.49 16.27 -20.28
CA GLU A 232 2.19 17.29 -21.30
C GLU A 232 1.91 16.68 -22.70
N LEU A 233 2.38 15.46 -22.97
CA LEU A 233 2.13 14.78 -24.25
C LEU A 233 0.62 14.67 -24.54
N ASP A 234 0.25 14.75 -25.79
CA ASP A 234 -1.09 14.36 -26.21
C ASP A 234 -1.31 12.83 -26.03
N ILE A 235 -2.52 12.36 -26.34
CA ILE A 235 -2.87 10.95 -26.08
C ILE A 235 -2.10 10.02 -27.01
N ASP A 236 -1.93 10.40 -28.27
CA ASP A 236 -1.28 9.53 -29.27
C ASP A 236 0.22 9.42 -29.03
N ASP A 237 0.89 10.52 -28.72
CA ASP A 237 2.32 10.57 -28.38
C ASP A 237 2.59 9.83 -27.06
N PHE A 238 1.69 9.95 -26.06
CA PHE A 238 1.80 9.18 -24.84
C PHE A 238 1.63 7.67 -25.06
N ASN A 239 0.65 7.26 -25.88
CA ASN A 239 0.44 5.85 -26.25
C ASN A 239 1.63 5.27 -26.99
N GLN A 240 2.26 6.06 -27.87
CA GLN A 240 3.48 5.67 -28.55
C GLN A 240 4.62 5.47 -27.55
N SER A 241 4.91 6.48 -26.71
CA SER A 241 5.95 6.43 -25.68
C SER A 241 5.74 5.24 -24.72
N LEU A 242 4.49 4.97 -24.35
CA LEU A 242 4.11 3.85 -23.50
C LEU A 242 4.37 2.50 -24.18
N SER A 243 4.06 2.38 -25.47
CA SER A 243 4.30 1.15 -26.23
C SER A 243 5.79 0.90 -26.46
N GLU A 244 6.55 1.95 -26.72
CA GLU A 244 8.01 1.90 -26.89
C GLU A 244 8.72 1.52 -25.58
N VAL A 245 8.30 2.09 -24.46
CA VAL A 245 8.93 1.82 -23.17
C VAL A 245 8.80 0.36 -22.73
N VAL A 246 7.83 -0.39 -23.25
CA VAL A 246 7.67 -1.84 -23.03
C VAL A 246 8.08 -2.67 -24.26
N GLU A 247 8.78 -2.06 -25.22
CA GLU A 247 9.32 -2.71 -26.44
C GLU A 247 8.23 -3.35 -27.31
N TYR A 248 7.03 -2.77 -27.34
CA TYR A 248 5.86 -3.34 -28.03
C TYR A 248 5.57 -4.81 -27.68
N ARG A 249 6.02 -5.26 -26.50
CA ARG A 249 5.84 -6.66 -26.06
C ARG A 249 4.37 -7.08 -26.09
N PHE A 250 3.47 -6.18 -25.73
CA PHE A 250 2.02 -6.40 -25.73
C PHE A 250 1.31 -5.77 -26.94
N GLY A 251 2.05 -5.49 -28.02
CA GLY A 251 1.56 -4.69 -29.13
C GLY A 251 1.40 -3.22 -28.75
N LYS A 252 0.45 -2.53 -29.35
CA LYS A 252 0.14 -1.15 -28.99
C LYS A 252 -0.56 -1.11 -27.63
N LEU A 253 -0.17 -0.14 -26.82
CA LEU A 253 -0.83 0.19 -25.57
C LEU A 253 -1.63 1.48 -25.75
N ILE A 254 -2.90 1.46 -25.37
CA ILE A 254 -3.82 2.59 -25.54
C ILE A 254 -4.34 3.03 -24.17
N LEU A 255 -4.24 4.31 -23.89
CA LEU A 255 -4.73 4.92 -22.67
C LEU A 255 -6.27 4.83 -22.60
N GLU A 256 -6.81 4.27 -21.51
CA GLU A 256 -8.24 4.14 -21.27
C GLU A 256 -8.76 5.12 -20.21
N SER A 257 -7.90 5.61 -19.32
CA SER A 257 -8.26 6.54 -18.25
C SER A 257 -7.43 7.83 -18.29
N LYS A 258 -7.86 8.83 -17.51
CA LYS A 258 -7.02 10.02 -17.29
C LYS A 258 -5.73 9.62 -16.58
N ARG A 259 -4.61 10.19 -17.03
CA ARG A 259 -3.32 10.10 -16.31
C ARG A 259 -3.43 10.86 -14.99
N LYS A 260 -2.89 10.29 -13.93
CA LYS A 260 -2.71 10.95 -12.62
C LYS A 260 -1.24 10.86 -12.25
N VAL A 261 -0.71 11.89 -11.61
CA VAL A 261 0.69 11.94 -11.20
C VAL A 261 0.80 12.22 -9.71
N PHE A 262 1.74 11.56 -9.04
CA PHE A 262 2.00 11.70 -7.61
C PHE A 262 3.51 11.78 -7.35
N PRO A 263 3.97 12.65 -6.43
CA PRO A 263 5.36 12.66 -6.02
C PRO A 263 5.69 11.40 -5.23
N LEU A 264 6.90 10.89 -5.42
CA LEU A 264 7.43 9.74 -4.70
C LEU A 264 8.29 10.22 -3.54
N VAL A 265 7.72 10.24 -2.35
CA VAL A 265 8.36 10.68 -1.11
C VAL A 265 8.19 9.58 -0.08
N GLU A 266 9.30 9.05 0.40
CA GLU A 266 9.30 8.15 1.56
C GLU A 266 9.13 8.96 2.83
N ARG A 267 8.25 8.49 3.71
CA ARG A 267 8.02 9.08 5.02
C ARG A 267 7.99 7.98 6.07
N SER A 268 8.73 8.16 7.15
CA SER A 268 8.70 7.24 8.29
C SER A 268 8.61 8.03 9.58
N ALA A 269 7.56 7.78 10.36
CA ALA A 269 7.43 8.34 11.69
C ALA A 269 8.51 7.77 12.61
N LYS A 270 9.17 8.63 13.41
CA LYS A 270 10.17 8.16 14.38
C LYS A 270 9.54 7.30 15.47
N ASP A 271 8.31 7.61 15.86
CA ASP A 271 7.53 6.86 16.81
C ASP A 271 6.18 6.49 16.21
N TYR A 272 5.83 5.20 16.27
CA TYR A 272 4.53 4.70 15.81
C TYR A 272 3.47 4.79 16.89
N THR A 273 3.87 5.01 18.15
CA THR A 273 2.97 5.02 19.29
C THR A 273 3.40 6.02 20.35
N LEU A 274 2.40 6.63 20.97
CA LEU A 274 2.49 7.36 22.23
C LEU A 274 1.51 6.75 23.24
N PRO A 275 1.53 7.11 24.53
CA PRO A 275 0.51 6.67 25.46
C PRO A 275 -0.91 7.02 24.95
N SER A 276 -1.76 6.01 24.79
CA SER A 276 -3.12 6.11 24.23
C SER A 276 -3.21 6.56 22.77
N LEU A 277 -2.14 6.39 21.97
CA LEU A 277 -2.12 6.74 20.54
C LEU A 277 -1.26 5.76 19.76
N ALA A 278 -1.78 5.31 18.60
CA ALA A 278 -1.05 4.52 17.62
C ALA A 278 -1.27 5.09 16.22
N LEU A 279 -0.23 5.01 15.37
CA LEU A 279 -0.29 5.31 13.93
C LEU A 279 -0.26 3.99 13.15
N VAL A 280 -1.04 3.91 12.06
CA VAL A 280 -1.09 2.74 11.15
C VAL A 280 -1.06 3.19 9.68
N GLY A 281 -0.54 2.33 8.81
CA GLY A 281 -0.46 2.58 7.37
C GLY A 281 0.37 3.83 7.03
N ASP A 282 -0.05 4.58 6.02
CA ASP A 282 0.68 5.74 5.53
C ASP A 282 0.85 6.85 6.59
N ALA A 283 0.04 6.86 7.65
CA ALA A 283 0.24 7.78 8.78
C ALA A 283 1.50 7.44 9.59
N ALA A 284 1.88 6.18 9.69
CA ALA A 284 3.11 5.71 10.32
C ALA A 284 4.29 5.67 9.34
N HIS A 285 4.07 5.18 8.14
CA HIS A 285 5.12 5.02 7.12
C HIS A 285 4.52 5.01 5.70
N ASN A 286 5.16 5.72 4.81
CA ASN A 286 4.89 5.71 3.38
C ASN A 286 6.19 5.34 2.67
N ILE A 287 6.26 4.17 2.07
CA ILE A 287 7.43 3.70 1.34
C ILE A 287 7.29 3.94 -0.16
N HIS A 288 8.41 3.88 -0.88
CA HIS A 288 8.41 3.93 -2.35
C HIS A 288 7.46 2.86 -2.92
N PRO A 289 6.50 3.19 -3.80
CA PRO A 289 5.46 2.27 -4.28
C PRO A 289 5.97 1.27 -5.32
N LEU A 290 7.18 0.72 -5.16
CA LEU A 290 7.64 -0.38 -5.99
C LEU A 290 6.66 -1.54 -5.83
N ALA A 291 5.94 -1.86 -6.90
CA ALA A 291 4.95 -2.94 -7.00
C ALA A 291 3.67 -2.82 -6.14
N GLY A 292 3.23 -1.61 -5.75
CA GLY A 292 1.92 -1.41 -5.11
C GLY A 292 1.78 -2.03 -3.71
N GLN A 293 2.88 -2.13 -2.94
CA GLN A 293 2.91 -2.81 -1.63
C GLN A 293 2.44 -1.98 -0.43
N GLY A 294 2.21 -0.68 -0.58
CA GLY A 294 1.84 0.20 0.55
C GLY A 294 0.59 -0.28 1.31
N ALA A 295 -0.44 -0.71 0.60
CA ALA A 295 -1.66 -1.24 1.22
C ALA A 295 -1.39 -2.49 2.09
N ASN A 296 -0.51 -3.40 1.64
CA ASN A 296 -0.19 -4.64 2.36
C ASN A 296 0.51 -4.36 3.69
N LEU A 297 1.42 -3.39 3.73
CA LEU A 297 2.06 -2.97 4.97
C LEU A 297 1.04 -2.37 5.94
N GLY A 298 0.13 -1.53 5.44
CA GLY A 298 -0.94 -0.95 6.25
C GLY A 298 -1.90 -2.02 6.81
N PHE A 299 -2.28 -3.02 6.03
CA PHE A 299 -3.07 -4.16 6.53
C PHE A 299 -2.31 -4.96 7.59
N SER A 300 -1.01 -5.14 7.42
CA SER A 300 -0.17 -5.79 8.42
C SER A 300 -0.09 -4.97 9.71
N ASP A 301 -0.09 -3.63 9.62
CA ASP A 301 -0.14 -2.76 10.80
C ASP A 301 -1.46 -2.91 11.54
N ALA A 302 -2.59 -2.84 10.82
CA ALA A 302 -3.92 -2.99 11.41
C ALA A 302 -4.08 -4.35 12.12
N LYS A 303 -3.66 -5.43 11.45
CA LYS A 303 -3.67 -6.80 11.99
C LYS A 303 -2.80 -6.93 13.24
N GLU A 304 -1.57 -6.41 13.21
CA GLU A 304 -0.65 -6.49 14.34
C GLU A 304 -1.13 -5.67 15.53
N LEU A 305 -1.61 -4.43 15.31
CA LEU A 305 -2.15 -3.60 16.38
C LEU A 305 -3.34 -4.30 17.06
N ASN A 306 -4.27 -4.85 16.26
CA ASN A 306 -5.40 -5.62 16.78
C ASN A 306 -4.94 -6.86 17.55
N SER A 307 -3.96 -7.62 17.05
CA SER A 307 -3.40 -8.78 17.75
C SER A 307 -2.89 -8.40 19.14
N GLN A 308 -2.11 -7.32 19.24
CA GLN A 308 -1.57 -6.86 20.52
C GLN A 308 -2.65 -6.39 21.50
N LEU A 309 -3.70 -5.70 20.99
CA LEU A 309 -4.82 -5.25 21.82
C LEU A 309 -5.69 -6.42 22.32
N LEU A 310 -5.85 -7.47 21.51
CA LEU A 310 -6.65 -8.65 21.85
C LEU A 310 -5.90 -9.62 22.76
N GLU A 311 -4.61 -9.85 22.53
CA GLU A 311 -3.76 -10.70 23.36
C GLU A 311 -3.56 -10.14 24.78
N ASN A 312 -3.72 -8.84 24.97
CA ASN A 312 -3.59 -8.16 26.25
C ASN A 312 -4.95 -7.55 26.70
N ASP A 313 -6.01 -8.33 26.59
CA ASP A 313 -7.40 -7.90 26.83
C ASP A 313 -7.68 -7.47 28.29
N ASP A 314 -6.82 -7.88 29.22
CA ASP A 314 -6.81 -7.44 30.62
C ASP A 314 -6.25 -6.03 30.82
N LYS A 315 -5.63 -5.44 29.80
CA LYS A 315 -5.05 -4.09 29.83
C LYS A 315 -5.99 -3.06 29.23
N PRO A 316 -5.89 -1.78 29.65
CA PRO A 316 -6.55 -0.68 28.94
C PRO A 316 -6.10 -0.63 27.47
N LEU A 317 -7.00 -0.29 26.54
CA LEU A 317 -6.69 -0.17 25.11
C LEU A 317 -5.57 0.83 24.80
N GLY A 318 -5.42 1.86 25.64
CA GLY A 318 -4.35 2.86 25.55
C GLY A 318 -3.06 2.52 26.31
N ASP A 319 -2.92 1.27 26.84
CA ASP A 319 -1.72 0.87 27.56
C ASP A 319 -0.46 0.99 26.69
N TYR A 320 0.47 1.81 27.13
CA TYR A 320 1.65 2.13 26.32
C TYR A 320 2.59 0.94 26.13
N LEU A 321 2.65 0.00 27.07
CA LEU A 321 3.51 -1.19 26.92
C LEU A 321 2.94 -2.14 25.86
N VAL A 322 1.61 -2.23 25.76
CA VAL A 322 0.94 -2.98 24.68
C VAL A 322 1.20 -2.32 23.33
N LEU A 323 0.98 -1.01 23.22
CA LEU A 323 1.21 -0.28 21.98
C LEU A 323 2.68 -0.34 21.53
N ARG A 324 3.64 -0.34 22.47
CA ARG A 324 5.06 -0.52 22.14
C ARG A 324 5.40 -1.90 21.58
N LYS A 325 4.66 -2.97 21.92
CA LYS A 325 4.85 -4.28 21.30
C LYS A 325 4.51 -4.21 19.82
N TYR A 326 3.37 -3.60 19.48
CA TYR A 326 3.00 -3.30 18.10
C TYR A 326 4.09 -2.50 17.37
N ALA A 327 4.49 -1.36 17.94
CA ALA A 327 5.49 -0.49 17.32
C ALA A 327 6.82 -1.23 17.05
N ARG A 328 7.26 -2.09 17.98
CA ARG A 328 8.50 -2.87 17.83
C ARG A 328 8.38 -3.91 16.71
N ALA A 329 7.27 -4.64 16.65
CA ALA A 329 7.04 -5.66 15.64
C ALA A 329 7.01 -5.04 14.23
N ARG A 330 6.29 -3.93 14.06
CA ARG A 330 6.11 -3.32 12.74
C ARG A 330 7.30 -2.52 12.25
N ARG A 331 8.01 -1.84 13.19
CA ARG A 331 9.14 -0.98 12.81
C ARG A 331 10.28 -1.76 12.15
N LEU A 332 10.61 -2.94 12.68
CA LEU A 332 11.66 -3.78 12.09
C LEU A 332 11.32 -4.20 10.65
N ASP A 333 10.09 -4.68 10.42
CA ASP A 333 9.63 -5.11 9.10
C ASP A 333 9.62 -3.94 8.11
N ASN A 334 9.10 -2.79 8.54
CA ASN A 334 8.97 -1.60 7.69
C ASN A 334 10.33 -0.97 7.36
N GLU A 335 11.26 -0.89 8.32
CA GLU A 335 12.63 -0.41 8.09
C GLU A 335 13.40 -1.34 7.15
N LEU A 336 13.25 -2.66 7.28
CA LEU A 336 13.89 -3.62 6.39
C LEU A 336 13.35 -3.46 4.96
N MET A 337 12.04 -3.33 4.80
CA MET A 337 11.41 -3.10 3.50
C MET A 337 11.88 -1.77 2.88
N ALA A 338 11.85 -0.67 3.63
CA ALA A 338 12.31 0.63 3.17
C ALA A 338 13.78 0.59 2.70
N LYS A 339 14.68 0.00 3.50
CA LYS A 339 16.09 -0.15 3.13
C LYS A 339 16.29 -1.02 1.89
N THR A 340 15.49 -2.07 1.73
CA THR A 340 15.51 -2.92 0.53
C THR A 340 15.10 -2.12 -0.71
N MET A 341 14.03 -1.33 -0.61
CA MET A 341 13.57 -0.49 -1.73
C MET A 341 14.57 0.61 -2.08
N THR A 342 15.13 1.29 -1.08
CA THR A 342 16.18 2.30 -1.28
C THR A 342 17.44 1.68 -1.89
N GLY A 343 17.82 0.49 -1.46
CA GLY A 343 18.96 -0.24 -2.04
C GLY A 343 18.73 -0.62 -3.50
N LEU A 344 17.55 -1.09 -3.84
CA LEU A 344 17.15 -1.36 -5.23
C LEU A 344 17.18 -0.07 -6.06
N ASP A 345 16.55 1.01 -5.59
CA ASP A 345 16.55 2.30 -6.29
C ASP A 345 17.98 2.80 -6.54
N TRP A 346 18.88 2.70 -5.55
CA TRP A 346 20.28 3.07 -5.70
C TRP A 346 21.01 2.22 -6.76
N ILE A 347 20.84 0.90 -6.73
CA ILE A 347 21.45 -0.01 -7.72
C ILE A 347 20.99 0.32 -9.15
N TYR A 348 19.75 0.77 -9.32
CA TYR A 348 19.20 1.08 -10.65
C TYR A 348 19.46 2.51 -11.11
N LYS A 349 19.70 3.46 -10.23
CA LYS A 349 20.08 4.86 -10.57
C LYS A 349 21.51 5.00 -11.06
N GLU A 350 22.42 4.21 -10.52
CA GLU A 350 23.84 4.29 -10.88
C GLU A 350 24.09 3.67 -12.27
N ASN A 351 24.45 4.52 -13.24
CA ASN A 351 24.53 4.16 -14.66
C ASN A 351 25.96 3.81 -15.12
N ASN A 352 26.82 3.25 -14.23
CA ASN A 352 28.15 2.81 -14.60
C ASN A 352 28.16 1.34 -15.11
N GLU A 353 29.05 1.04 -16.08
CA GLU A 353 29.09 -0.28 -16.72
C GLU A 353 29.31 -1.45 -15.75
N PRO A 354 30.17 -1.38 -14.73
CA PRO A 354 30.32 -2.46 -13.77
C PRO A 354 29.05 -2.77 -12.99
N LEU A 355 28.26 -1.74 -12.60
CA LEU A 355 27.00 -1.94 -11.88
C LEU A 355 25.89 -2.47 -12.79
N ARG A 356 25.87 -2.09 -14.09
CA ARG A 356 24.96 -2.69 -15.07
C ARG A 356 25.21 -4.19 -15.22
N TRP A 357 26.49 -4.58 -15.35
CA TRP A 357 26.85 -5.98 -15.44
C TRP A 357 26.46 -6.73 -14.16
N LEU A 358 26.76 -6.13 -12.98
CA LEU A 358 26.42 -6.70 -11.69
C LEU A 358 24.90 -6.86 -11.50
N ARG A 359 24.10 -5.91 -11.99
CA ARG A 359 22.60 -6.00 -11.97
C ARG A 359 22.11 -7.20 -12.78
N GLY A 360 22.52 -7.27 -14.05
CA GLY A 360 22.12 -8.37 -14.94
C GLY A 360 22.57 -9.72 -14.42
N PHE A 361 23.83 -9.80 -13.97
CA PHE A 361 24.36 -11.01 -13.34
C PHE A 361 23.62 -11.36 -12.04
N GLY A 362 23.33 -10.35 -11.18
CA GLY A 362 22.60 -10.55 -9.93
C GLY A 362 21.17 -11.01 -10.15
N MET A 363 20.45 -10.43 -11.11
CA MET A 363 19.09 -10.87 -11.47
C MET A 363 19.09 -12.31 -11.96
N ASN A 364 19.98 -12.65 -12.88
CA ASN A 364 20.07 -14.02 -13.39
C ASN A 364 20.52 -15.00 -12.30
N LEU A 365 21.45 -14.62 -11.42
CA LEU A 365 21.87 -15.45 -10.30
C LEU A 365 20.70 -15.73 -9.32
N ILE A 366 19.83 -14.74 -9.09
CA ILE A 366 18.63 -14.91 -8.26
C ILE A 366 17.65 -15.84 -9.00
N ASP A 367 17.43 -15.63 -10.30
CA ASP A 367 16.49 -16.45 -11.09
C ASP A 367 16.96 -17.90 -11.20
N ASP A 368 18.28 -18.13 -11.38
CA ASP A 368 18.91 -19.45 -11.51
C ASP A 368 19.09 -20.16 -10.13
N SER A 369 18.93 -19.47 -9.00
CA SER A 369 19.11 -20.06 -7.67
C SER A 369 17.77 -20.22 -6.94
N PRO A 370 17.17 -21.42 -6.90
CA PRO A 370 15.87 -21.66 -6.28
C PRO A 370 15.80 -21.19 -4.83
N MET A 371 16.88 -21.36 -4.05
CA MET A 371 16.91 -20.98 -2.64
C MET A 371 16.87 -19.46 -2.45
N ILE A 372 17.67 -18.72 -3.23
CA ILE A 372 17.72 -17.25 -3.17
C ILE A 372 16.40 -16.67 -3.72
N LYS A 373 15.91 -17.22 -4.82
CA LYS A 373 14.63 -16.84 -5.44
C LYS A 373 13.46 -17.03 -4.46
N SER A 374 13.35 -18.18 -3.82
CA SER A 374 12.33 -18.46 -2.80
C SER A 374 12.41 -17.49 -1.61
N PHE A 375 13.63 -17.13 -1.18
CA PHE A 375 13.81 -16.14 -0.12
C PHE A 375 13.19 -14.78 -0.50
N PHE A 376 13.54 -14.23 -1.68
CA PHE A 376 12.98 -12.96 -2.15
C PHE A 376 11.47 -13.04 -2.41
N GLN A 377 11.01 -14.18 -2.95
CA GLN A 377 9.59 -14.40 -3.21
C GLN A 377 8.79 -14.43 -1.90
N LYS A 378 9.25 -15.11 -0.86
CA LYS A 378 8.60 -15.12 0.45
C LYS A 378 8.51 -13.73 1.08
N GLN A 379 9.58 -12.93 0.96
CA GLN A 379 9.56 -11.54 1.41
C GLN A 379 8.51 -10.73 0.64
N ALA A 380 8.46 -10.85 -0.69
CA ALA A 380 7.47 -10.14 -1.52
C ALA A 380 6.03 -10.58 -1.24
N LEU A 381 5.81 -11.84 -0.83
CA LEU A 381 4.51 -12.41 -0.48
C LEU A 381 4.04 -12.03 0.95
N GLY A 382 4.84 -11.26 1.71
CA GLY A 382 4.51 -10.85 3.07
C GLY A 382 4.58 -12.00 4.09
N LYS A 383 5.31 -13.09 3.77
CA LYS A 383 5.54 -14.19 4.70
C LYS A 383 6.76 -13.87 5.56
N SER A 384 6.54 -13.62 6.86
CA SER A 384 7.60 -13.39 7.84
C SER A 384 8.53 -14.60 7.88
N ILE A 385 9.84 -14.37 7.83
CA ILE A 385 10.83 -15.43 8.09
C ILE A 385 10.83 -15.64 9.60
N LYS A 386 10.25 -16.75 10.03
CA LYS A 386 10.38 -17.21 11.41
C LYS A 386 11.73 -17.88 11.64
#